data_471790439ddb5bd569ef344122fa8c16
#
_entry.id   471790439ddb5bd569ef344122fa8c16
#
_cell.length_a   1.000
_cell.length_b   1.000
_cell.length_c   1.000
_cell.angle_alpha   90.00
_cell.angle_beta   90.00
_cell.angle_gamma   90.00
#
_symmetry.space_group_name_H-M   'P 1'
#
loop_
_entity.id
_entity.type
_entity.pdbx_description
1 polymer ?
#
loop_
_entity_poly.entity_id
_entity_poly.type
_entity_poly.pdbx_seq_one_letter_code
_entity_poly.pdbx_strand_id
1 'polypeptide(L)' 'MDLKEMIADYIFNDEMKEKIIKKLNDNVDVPFISEKTEEKILVAIYDSVEDVVKEAILK' A
#
# COMPACT_ATOMS: atom_id res chain seq x y z
N MET A 1 0.48 -18.78 -14.55
CA MET A 1 0.85 -17.49 -13.90
C MET A 1 2.33 -17.25 -14.15
N ASP A 2 2.69 -16.09 -14.66
CA ASP A 2 4.09 -15.82 -14.89
C ASP A 2 4.79 -15.31 -13.61
N LEU A 3 6.10 -15.26 -13.62
CA LEU A 3 6.90 -14.88 -12.46
C LEU A 3 6.61 -13.46 -12.00
N LYS A 4 6.35 -12.56 -12.95
CA LYS A 4 6.05 -11.16 -12.62
C LYS A 4 4.75 -11.03 -11.84
N GLU A 5 3.72 -11.77 -12.25
CA GLU A 5 2.44 -11.79 -11.54
C GLU A 5 2.60 -12.38 -10.13
N MET A 6 3.40 -13.43 -9.99
CA MET A 6 3.67 -14.03 -8.69
C MET A 6 4.36 -13.03 -7.75
N ILE A 7 5.33 -12.29 -8.27
CA ILE A 7 6.03 -11.26 -7.49
C ILE A 7 5.06 -10.14 -7.09
N ALA A 8 4.22 -9.68 -8.02
CA ALA A 8 3.24 -8.64 -7.73
C ALA A 8 2.26 -9.09 -6.65
N ASP A 9 1.75 -10.32 -6.73
CA ASP A 9 0.83 -10.86 -5.75
C ASP A 9 1.49 -11.07 -4.39
N TYR A 10 2.77 -11.41 -4.37
CA TYR A 10 3.52 -11.57 -3.13
C TYR A 10 3.71 -10.24 -2.41
N ILE A 11 3.98 -9.18 -3.15
CA ILE A 11 4.22 -7.86 -2.60
C ILE A 11 2.90 -7.13 -2.31
N PHE A 12 1.94 -7.21 -3.24
CA PHE A 12 0.68 -6.46 -3.17
C PHE A 12 -0.50 -7.40 -2.91
N ASN A 13 -0.59 -7.88 -1.68
CA ASN A 13 -1.74 -8.64 -1.22
C ASN A 13 -2.31 -7.97 0.02
N ASP A 14 -3.49 -8.40 0.45
CA ASP A 14 -4.18 -7.76 1.58
C ASP A 14 -3.37 -7.78 2.86
N GLU A 15 -2.66 -8.88 3.11
CA GLU A 15 -1.82 -9.00 4.31
C GLU A 15 -0.67 -8.00 4.30
N MET A 16 0.01 -7.88 3.16
CA MET A 16 1.11 -6.92 3.01
C MET A 16 0.60 -5.49 3.06
N LYS A 17 -0.56 -5.24 2.46
CA LYS A 17 -1.20 -3.93 2.50
C LYS A 17 -1.46 -3.50 3.93
N GLU A 18 -2.03 -4.37 4.74
CA GLU A 18 -2.30 -4.07 6.15
C GLU A 18 -1.02 -3.78 6.93
N LYS A 19 0.02 -4.57 6.70
CA LYS A 19 1.31 -4.38 7.36
C LYS A 19 1.95 -3.06 6.99
N ILE A 20 1.94 -2.72 5.71
CA ILE A 20 2.54 -1.47 5.23
C ILE A 20 1.76 -0.28 5.76
N ILE A 21 0.44 -0.30 5.69
CA ILE A 21 -0.40 0.79 6.17
C ILE A 21 -0.22 0.98 7.68
N LYS A 22 -0.19 -0.11 8.43
CA LYS A 22 0.05 -0.05 9.87
C LYS A 22 1.41 0.57 10.20
N LYS A 23 2.44 0.17 9.47
CA LYS A 23 3.79 0.69 9.67
C LYS A 23 3.86 2.18 9.34
N LEU A 24 3.22 2.59 8.25
CA LEU A 24 3.15 4.00 7.89
C LEU A 24 2.39 4.80 8.94
N ASN A 25 1.27 4.27 9.42
CA ASN A 25 0.46 4.92 10.43
C ASN A 25 1.22 5.08 11.76
N ASP A 26 2.08 4.12 12.10
CA ASP A 26 2.90 4.18 13.31
C ASP A 26 4.02 5.22 13.19
N ASN A 27 4.52 5.47 11.99
CA ASN A 27 5.64 6.38 11.76
C ASN A 27 5.23 7.78 11.29
N VAL A 28 4.01 7.93 10.79
CA VAL A 28 3.50 9.20 10.32
C VAL A 28 2.35 9.61 11.20
N ASP A 29 2.55 10.64 12.03
CA ASP A 29 1.53 11.17 12.89
C ASP A 29 1.19 12.57 12.40
N VAL A 30 0.01 12.72 11.80
CA VAL A 30 -0.44 14.00 11.28
C VAL A 30 -1.35 14.64 12.31
N PRO A 31 -0.92 15.73 12.96
CA PRO A 31 -1.76 16.42 13.94
C PRO A 31 -3.02 16.99 13.28
N PHE A 32 -4.08 17.08 14.04
CA PHE A 32 -5.37 17.66 13.62
C PHE A 32 -6.16 16.80 12.63
N ILE A 33 -5.69 15.60 12.29
CA ILE A 33 -6.45 14.67 11.45
C ILE A 33 -6.78 13.45 12.30
N SER A 34 -8.03 13.00 12.22
CA SER A 34 -8.43 11.80 12.96
C SER A 34 -7.69 10.58 12.43
N GLU A 35 -7.49 9.59 13.29
CA GLU A 35 -6.84 8.34 12.94
C GLU A 35 -7.50 7.66 11.74
N LYS A 36 -8.82 7.72 11.68
CA LYS A 36 -9.61 7.15 10.61
C LYS A 36 -9.38 7.85 9.27
N THR A 37 -9.29 9.17 9.30
CA THR A 37 -8.99 9.96 8.09
C THR A 37 -7.56 9.73 7.62
N GLU A 38 -6.62 9.65 8.56
CA GLU A 38 -5.22 9.35 8.27
C GLU A 38 -5.09 8.00 7.58
N GLU A 39 -5.79 6.99 8.07
CA GLU A 39 -5.80 5.66 7.45
C GLU A 39 -6.32 5.70 6.02
N LYS A 40 -7.39 6.45 5.77
CA LYS A 40 -7.94 6.60 4.41
C LYS A 40 -6.92 7.23 3.46
N ILE A 41 -6.20 8.23 3.93
CA ILE A 41 -5.16 8.89 3.13
C ILE A 41 -4.03 7.90 2.82
N LEU A 42 -3.59 7.12 3.80
CA LEU A 42 -2.54 6.12 3.61
C LEU A 42 -2.97 5.03 2.64
N VAL A 43 -4.23 4.59 2.72
CA VAL A 43 -4.76 3.60 1.77
C VAL A 43 -4.75 4.16 0.35
N ALA A 44 -5.18 5.40 0.16
CA ALA A 44 -5.18 6.03 -1.16
C ALA A 44 -3.77 6.16 -1.73
N ILE A 45 -2.81 6.53 -0.90
CA ILE A 45 -1.41 6.61 -1.31
C ILE A 45 -0.88 5.23 -1.68
N TYR A 46 -1.18 4.23 -0.86
CA TYR A 46 -0.76 2.86 -1.11
C TYR A 46 -1.32 2.34 -2.44
N ASP A 47 -2.60 2.55 -2.69
CA ASP A 47 -3.24 2.10 -3.93
C ASP A 47 -2.61 2.75 -5.15
N SER A 48 -2.28 4.03 -5.07
CA SER A 48 -1.62 4.75 -6.16
C SER A 48 -0.23 4.19 -6.44
N VAL A 49 0.55 3.93 -5.39
CA VAL A 49 1.89 3.34 -5.52
C VAL A 49 1.80 1.93 -6.08
N GLU A 50 0.83 1.14 -5.60
CA GLU A 50 0.60 -0.22 -6.08
C GLU A 50 0.34 -0.25 -7.58
N ASP A 51 -0.54 0.63 -8.07
CA ASP A 51 -0.86 0.70 -9.49
C ASP A 51 0.38 1.00 -10.34
N VAL A 52 1.19 1.96 -9.91
CA VAL A 52 2.40 2.34 -10.64
C VAL A 52 3.43 1.21 -10.63
N VAL A 53 3.65 0.59 -9.48
CA VAL A 53 4.64 -0.48 -9.34
C VAL A 53 4.19 -1.72 -10.11
N LYS A 54 2.92 -2.09 -10.03
CA LYS A 54 2.38 -3.22 -10.80
C LYS A 54 2.52 -2.98 -12.29
N GLU A 55 2.22 -1.78 -12.75
CA GLU A 55 2.39 -1.43 -14.15
C GLU A 55 3.84 -1.61 -14.59
N ALA A 56 4.79 -1.18 -13.77
CA ALA A 56 6.21 -1.31 -14.08
C ALA A 56 6.67 -2.78 -14.10
N ILE A 57 6.14 -3.59 -13.18
CA ILE A 57 6.50 -5.01 -13.09
C ILE A 57 5.88 -5.82 -14.23
N LEU A 58 4.61 -5.57 -14.53
CA LEU A 58 3.83 -6.38 -15.46
C LEU A 58 3.91 -5.91 -16.91
N LYS A 59 4.56 -4.81 -17.15
CA LYS A 59 4.69 -4.19 -18.47
C LYS A 59 5.56 -4.99 -19.45
#